data_df3c09336efcab8dd8814fcee63bfcb8
#
_entry.id   df3c09336efcab8dd8814fcee63bfcb8
#
_cell.length_a   1.000
_cell.length_b   1.000
_cell.length_c   1.000
_cell.angle_alpha   90.00
_cell.angle_beta   90.00
_cell.angle_gamma   90.00
#
_symmetry.space_group_name_H-M   'P 1'
#
loop_
_entity.id
_entity.type
_entity.pdbx_description
1 polymer ?
#
loop_
_entity_poly.entity_id
_entity_poly.type
_entity_poly.pdbx_seq_one_letter_code
_entity_poly.pdbx_strand_id
1 'polypeptide(L)'
;MIEVSHLSKSYGSRPAVQDLSFTVPDGQIYGLLGPNGAGKSTIMNILTGYLAPTEGEVKVAGFRLPEQAQQAKACVGYLPEQPPLYPEMTVQEYLDFVAELKGVKRAQRKQQVLAAARRTGLEEVLPRVIRSLSKGYRQRVGIAQALLGSPQLIILDEPTVGLDPAQVIEIRNLIRELGKAHTVILSSHILSELQAVCQQ
;
A
#
# COMPACT_ATOMS: atom_id res chain seq x y z
N MET A 1 1.75 -1.42 14.62
CA MET A 1 1.93 -2.87 14.81
C MET A 1 0.82 -3.65 14.14
N ILE A 2 1.14 -4.78 13.51
CA ILE A 2 0.16 -5.72 12.94
C ILE A 2 0.33 -7.04 13.67
N GLU A 3 -0.77 -7.62 14.07
CA GLU A 3 -0.83 -8.95 14.69
C GLU A 3 -1.80 -9.82 13.89
N VAL A 4 -1.31 -10.97 13.45
CA VAL A 4 -2.09 -11.98 12.74
C VAL A 4 -1.92 -13.30 13.47
N SER A 5 -3.04 -13.92 13.88
CA SER A 5 -3.06 -15.16 14.64
C SER A 5 -4.00 -16.16 13.99
N HIS A 6 -3.46 -17.31 13.59
CA HIS A 6 -4.21 -18.43 13.00
C HIS A 6 -5.10 -18.03 11.83
N LEU A 7 -4.64 -17.07 11.01
CA LEU A 7 -5.40 -16.57 9.87
C LEU A 7 -5.61 -17.64 8.83
N SER A 8 -6.88 -17.92 8.54
CA SER A 8 -7.30 -18.75 7.42
C SER A 8 -8.30 -18.02 6.56
N LYS A 9 -8.20 -18.19 5.24
CA LYS A 9 -9.16 -17.67 4.27
C LYS A 9 -9.46 -18.68 3.19
N SER A 10 -10.74 -18.99 3.02
CA SER A 10 -11.24 -19.87 1.95
C SER A 10 -12.25 -19.13 1.07
N TYR A 11 -12.27 -19.45 -0.21
CA TYR A 11 -13.27 -19.04 -1.20
C TYR A 11 -14.06 -20.28 -1.62
N GLY A 12 -15.22 -20.48 -0.97
CA GLY A 12 -15.95 -21.75 -1.05
C GLY A 12 -15.11 -22.90 -0.51
N SER A 13 -14.88 -23.94 -1.31
CA SER A 13 -14.03 -25.09 -0.95
C SER A 13 -12.53 -24.87 -1.20
N ARG A 14 -12.12 -23.71 -1.75
CA ARG A 14 -10.73 -23.45 -2.14
C ARG A 14 -10.01 -22.64 -1.05
N PRO A 15 -9.05 -23.22 -0.32
CA PRO A 15 -8.25 -22.48 0.63
C PRO A 15 -7.26 -21.54 -0.10
N ALA A 16 -7.17 -20.29 0.33
CA ALA A 16 -6.24 -19.30 -0.17
C ALA A 16 -5.14 -18.99 0.84
N VAL A 17 -5.44 -19.03 2.14
CA VAL A 17 -4.51 -18.88 3.25
C VAL A 17 -4.91 -19.89 4.32
N GLN A 18 -3.93 -20.56 4.94
CA GLN A 18 -4.18 -21.59 5.95
C GLN A 18 -3.27 -21.35 7.17
N ASP A 19 -3.88 -21.17 8.34
CA ASP A 19 -3.24 -21.11 9.66
C ASP A 19 -1.98 -20.22 9.72
N LEU A 20 -2.05 -19.01 9.15
CA LEU A 20 -0.93 -18.10 9.10
C LEU A 20 -0.89 -17.23 10.38
N SER A 21 0.27 -17.20 11.04
CA SER A 21 0.50 -16.33 12.20
C SER A 21 1.80 -15.54 12.02
N PHE A 22 1.75 -14.23 12.21
CA PHE A 22 2.92 -13.36 12.19
C PHE A 22 2.63 -12.02 12.88
N THR A 23 3.70 -11.30 13.22
CA THR A 23 3.63 -9.97 13.80
C THR A 23 4.58 -9.03 13.04
N VAL A 24 4.12 -7.81 12.73
CA VAL A 24 4.96 -6.75 12.17
C VAL A 24 5.07 -5.62 13.20
N PRO A 25 6.24 -5.39 13.77
CA PRO A 25 6.51 -4.24 14.64
C PRO A 25 6.37 -2.91 13.89
N ASP A 26 6.15 -1.82 14.63
CA ASP A 26 6.13 -0.48 14.03
C ASP A 26 7.51 -0.06 13.52
N GLY A 27 7.53 0.72 12.44
CA GLY A 27 8.75 1.30 11.87
C GLY A 27 9.64 0.30 11.11
N GLN A 28 9.11 -0.84 10.69
CA GLN A 28 9.82 -1.84 9.89
C GLN A 28 9.28 -1.94 8.46
N ILE A 29 10.16 -2.37 7.54
CA ILE A 29 9.78 -2.78 6.20
C ILE A 29 9.71 -4.30 6.18
N TYR A 30 8.51 -4.85 5.96
CA TYR A 30 8.23 -6.28 5.97
C TYR A 30 7.82 -6.75 4.57
N GLY A 31 8.38 -7.88 4.13
CA GLY A 31 8.14 -8.44 2.80
C GLY A 31 7.30 -9.72 2.83
N LEU A 32 6.26 -9.78 1.99
CA LEU A 32 5.53 -11.02 1.70
C LEU A 32 6.05 -11.62 0.39
N LEU A 33 6.82 -12.71 0.49
CA LEU A 33 7.34 -13.44 -0.66
C LEU A 33 6.41 -14.61 -1.02
N GLY A 34 6.23 -14.85 -2.29
CA GLY A 34 5.54 -16.04 -2.77
C GLY A 34 5.19 -15.96 -4.26
N PRO A 35 4.97 -17.10 -4.93
CA PRO A 35 4.54 -17.13 -6.32
C PRO A 35 3.14 -16.51 -6.49
N ASN A 36 2.74 -16.27 -7.75
CA ASN A 36 1.38 -15.84 -8.04
C ASN A 36 0.39 -16.92 -7.57
N GLY A 37 -0.70 -16.48 -6.93
CA GLY A 37 -1.69 -17.37 -6.35
C GLY A 37 -1.36 -17.90 -4.94
N ALA A 38 -0.22 -17.53 -4.33
CA ALA A 38 0.15 -17.95 -2.97
C ALA A 38 -0.65 -17.24 -1.84
N GLY A 39 -1.67 -16.45 -2.16
CA GLY A 39 -2.50 -15.78 -1.15
C GLY A 39 -1.99 -14.40 -0.72
N LYS A 40 -0.91 -13.85 -1.30
CA LYS A 40 -0.36 -12.53 -0.94
C LYS A 40 -1.42 -11.42 -0.98
N SER A 41 -2.10 -11.24 -2.11
CA SER A 41 -3.14 -10.21 -2.26
C SER A 41 -4.37 -10.49 -1.38
N THR A 42 -4.65 -11.76 -1.05
CA THR A 42 -5.69 -12.11 -0.07
C THR A 42 -5.30 -11.61 1.32
N ILE A 43 -4.07 -11.82 1.75
CA ILE A 43 -3.54 -11.29 3.02
C ILE A 43 -3.60 -9.76 3.02
N MET A 44 -3.11 -9.09 1.97
CA MET A 44 -3.17 -7.64 1.83
C MET A 44 -4.60 -7.10 1.93
N ASN A 45 -5.56 -7.74 1.26
CA ASN A 45 -6.97 -7.36 1.32
C ASN A 45 -7.59 -7.55 2.70
N ILE A 46 -7.13 -8.54 3.47
CA ILE A 46 -7.56 -8.71 4.87
C ILE A 46 -6.95 -7.61 5.74
N LEU A 47 -5.64 -7.33 5.62
CA LEU A 47 -4.95 -6.29 6.39
C LEU A 47 -5.51 -4.88 6.11
N THR A 48 -6.01 -4.63 4.90
CA THR A 48 -6.68 -3.37 4.54
C THR A 48 -8.13 -3.30 4.99
N GLY A 49 -8.67 -4.38 5.59
CA GLY A 49 -10.08 -4.47 6.00
C GLY A 49 -11.06 -4.52 4.82
N TYR A 50 -10.58 -4.82 3.61
CA TYR A 50 -11.42 -5.03 2.44
C TYR A 50 -12.09 -6.41 2.46
N LEU A 51 -11.41 -7.41 3.02
CA LEU A 51 -11.85 -8.79 3.10
C LEU A 51 -11.82 -9.27 4.55
N ALA A 52 -12.86 -9.96 5.01
CA ALA A 52 -12.87 -10.60 6.31
C ALA A 52 -12.14 -11.97 6.25
N PRO A 53 -11.40 -12.35 7.29
CA PRO A 53 -10.89 -13.72 7.42
C PRO A 53 -12.04 -14.74 7.51
N THR A 54 -11.76 -16.00 7.21
CA THR A 54 -12.68 -17.12 7.48
C THR A 54 -12.50 -17.58 8.93
N GLU A 55 -11.25 -17.63 9.39
CA GLU A 55 -10.88 -17.99 10.76
C GLU A 55 -9.65 -17.18 11.20
N GLY A 56 -9.42 -17.13 12.51
CA GLY A 56 -8.30 -16.42 13.10
C GLY A 56 -8.59 -14.95 13.44
N GLU A 57 -7.59 -14.30 13.99
CA GLU A 57 -7.69 -12.90 14.43
C GLU A 57 -6.66 -12.03 13.70
N VAL A 58 -7.07 -10.82 13.34
CA VAL A 58 -6.21 -9.81 12.73
C VAL A 58 -6.39 -8.49 13.43
N LYS A 59 -5.27 -7.87 13.83
CA LYS A 59 -5.25 -6.49 14.35
C LYS A 59 -4.29 -5.64 13.52
N VAL A 60 -4.73 -4.45 13.18
CA VAL A 60 -3.96 -3.45 12.42
C VAL A 60 -4.01 -2.12 13.17
N ALA A 61 -2.84 -1.57 13.50
CA ALA A 61 -2.71 -0.35 14.30
C ALA A 61 -3.51 -0.39 15.62
N GLY A 62 -3.62 -1.57 16.25
CA GLY A 62 -4.38 -1.80 17.47
C GLY A 62 -5.88 -2.06 17.27
N PHE A 63 -6.40 -1.94 16.04
CA PHE A 63 -7.81 -2.16 15.72
C PHE A 63 -8.04 -3.60 15.23
N ARG A 64 -9.05 -4.27 15.79
CA ARG A 64 -9.43 -5.64 15.40
C ARG A 64 -10.26 -5.61 14.12
N LEU A 65 -9.93 -6.50 13.18
CA LEU A 65 -10.65 -6.70 11.93
C LEU A 65 -11.51 -7.98 12.01
N PRO A 66 -12.74 -7.98 11.46
CA PRO A 66 -13.36 -6.89 10.68
C PRO A 66 -14.11 -5.83 11.52
N GLU A 67 -14.28 -6.01 12.84
CA GLU A 67 -15.18 -5.22 13.68
C GLU A 67 -14.87 -3.72 13.69
N GLN A 68 -13.57 -3.38 13.65
CA GLN A 68 -13.06 -2.01 13.68
C GLN A 68 -12.42 -1.60 12.36
N ALA A 69 -12.92 -2.14 11.23
CA ALA A 69 -12.32 -1.92 9.91
C ALA A 69 -12.25 -0.44 9.50
N GLN A 70 -13.19 0.39 9.90
CA GLN A 70 -13.19 1.84 9.60
C GLN A 70 -12.00 2.54 10.27
N GLN A 71 -11.76 2.27 11.55
CA GLN A 71 -10.64 2.83 12.29
C GLN A 71 -9.30 2.32 11.74
N ALA A 72 -9.20 1.02 11.45
CA ALA A 72 -8.02 0.43 10.82
C ALA A 72 -7.71 1.07 9.46
N LYS A 73 -8.72 1.24 8.59
CA LYS A 73 -8.59 1.87 7.26
C LYS A 73 -8.06 3.30 7.35
N ALA A 74 -8.44 4.06 8.37
CA ALA A 74 -7.93 5.41 8.56
C ALA A 74 -6.41 5.45 8.84
N CYS A 75 -5.84 4.36 9.36
CA CYS A 75 -4.41 4.22 9.67
C CYS A 75 -3.61 3.62 8.51
N VAL A 76 -4.26 3.17 7.42
CA VAL A 76 -3.63 2.42 6.33
C VAL A 76 -3.61 3.21 5.03
N GLY A 77 -2.44 3.28 4.40
CA GLY A 77 -2.31 3.64 2.99
C GLY A 77 -2.11 2.38 2.15
N TYR A 78 -2.88 2.21 1.09
CA TYR A 78 -2.83 1.00 0.27
C TYR A 78 -2.60 1.31 -1.21
N LEU A 79 -1.65 0.61 -1.79
CA LEU A 79 -1.41 0.53 -3.23
C LEU A 79 -1.69 -0.91 -3.68
N PRO A 80 -2.78 -1.21 -4.37
CA PRO A 80 -2.99 -2.50 -5.01
C PRO A 80 -2.07 -2.67 -6.23
N GLU A 81 -1.87 -3.90 -6.69
CA GLU A 81 -1.05 -4.23 -7.87
C GLU A 81 -1.41 -3.37 -9.09
N GLN A 82 -2.70 -3.12 -9.31
CA GLN A 82 -3.19 -2.16 -10.30
C GLN A 82 -3.74 -0.93 -9.58
N PRO A 83 -3.02 0.21 -9.60
CA PRO A 83 -3.49 1.43 -8.95
C PRO A 83 -4.84 1.88 -9.53
N PRO A 84 -5.85 2.18 -8.69
CA PRO A 84 -7.19 2.59 -9.13
C PRO A 84 -7.19 4.07 -9.54
N LEU A 85 -6.43 4.40 -10.57
CA LEU A 85 -6.29 5.78 -11.05
C LEU A 85 -7.46 6.18 -11.97
N TYR A 86 -7.79 7.46 -11.95
CA TYR A 86 -8.75 8.07 -12.90
C TYR A 86 -7.98 8.67 -14.07
N PRO A 87 -7.92 8.01 -15.24
CA PRO A 87 -7.05 8.40 -16.36
C PRO A 87 -7.29 9.81 -16.90
N GLU A 88 -8.53 10.31 -16.77
CA GLU A 88 -8.93 11.63 -17.30
C GLU A 88 -8.60 12.80 -16.36
N MET A 89 -8.29 12.51 -15.09
CA MET A 89 -7.87 13.53 -14.13
C MET A 89 -6.40 13.88 -14.31
N THR A 90 -6.04 15.11 -13.97
CA THR A 90 -4.64 15.46 -13.70
C THR A 90 -4.18 14.79 -12.40
N VAL A 91 -2.86 14.66 -12.23
CA VAL A 91 -2.30 14.13 -10.98
C VAL A 91 -2.75 14.96 -9.77
N GLN A 92 -2.77 16.28 -9.89
CA GLN A 92 -3.24 17.20 -8.86
C GLN A 92 -4.69 16.93 -8.48
N GLU A 93 -5.60 16.91 -9.47
CA GLU A 93 -7.03 16.68 -9.24
C GLU A 93 -7.28 15.32 -8.57
N TYR A 94 -6.59 14.28 -9.02
CA TYR A 94 -6.71 12.95 -8.45
C TYR A 94 -6.24 12.90 -6.98
N LEU A 95 -5.08 13.48 -6.67
CA LEU A 95 -4.57 13.51 -5.30
C LEU A 95 -5.45 14.37 -4.39
N ASP A 96 -5.96 15.50 -4.85
CA ASP A 96 -6.91 16.34 -4.11
C ASP A 96 -8.21 15.56 -3.83
N PHE A 97 -8.74 14.86 -4.81
CA PHE A 97 -9.92 14.00 -4.67
C PHE A 97 -9.70 12.88 -3.63
N VAL A 98 -8.57 12.17 -3.71
CA VAL A 98 -8.26 11.11 -2.73
C VAL A 98 -8.06 11.69 -1.33
N ALA A 99 -7.42 12.85 -1.20
CA ALA A 99 -7.27 13.53 0.09
C ALA A 99 -8.65 13.85 0.72
N GLU A 100 -9.63 14.26 -0.11
CA GLU A 100 -11.01 14.48 0.32
C GLU A 100 -11.66 13.19 0.79
N LEU A 101 -11.58 12.12 0.01
CA LEU A 101 -12.15 10.82 0.38
C LEU A 101 -11.56 10.25 1.68
N LYS A 102 -10.27 10.53 1.95
CA LYS A 102 -9.61 10.15 3.20
C LYS A 102 -9.91 11.09 4.37
N GLY A 103 -10.83 12.04 4.21
CA GLY A 103 -11.24 12.96 5.26
C GLY A 103 -10.21 14.02 5.65
N VAL A 104 -9.19 14.28 4.79
CA VAL A 104 -8.23 15.34 5.04
C VAL A 104 -8.94 16.69 5.04
N LYS A 105 -8.78 17.47 6.11
CA LYS A 105 -9.39 18.80 6.26
C LYS A 105 -8.99 19.70 5.08
N ARG A 106 -9.95 20.43 4.50
CA ARG A 106 -9.74 21.28 3.32
C ARG A 106 -8.52 22.20 3.45
N ALA A 107 -8.31 22.78 4.62
CA ALA A 107 -7.16 23.65 4.88
C ALA A 107 -5.79 22.95 4.79
N GLN A 108 -5.75 21.61 4.94
CA GLN A 108 -4.52 20.81 4.95
C GLN A 108 -4.29 20.06 3.63
N ARG A 109 -5.32 19.94 2.76
CA ARG A 109 -5.24 19.13 1.53
C ARG A 109 -4.09 19.55 0.63
N LYS A 110 -4.01 20.83 0.29
CA LYS A 110 -2.93 21.37 -0.57
C LYS A 110 -1.55 21.02 -0.03
N GLN A 111 -1.35 21.18 1.28
CA GLN A 111 -0.07 20.87 1.91
C GLN A 111 0.25 19.37 1.85
N GLN A 112 -0.72 18.50 2.15
CA GLN A 112 -0.51 17.05 2.10
C GLN A 112 -0.29 16.54 0.68
N VAL A 113 -1.04 17.05 -0.30
CA VAL A 113 -0.84 16.69 -1.72
C VAL A 113 0.55 17.08 -2.21
N LEU A 114 1.00 18.31 -1.93
CA LEU A 114 2.35 18.75 -2.29
C LEU A 114 3.43 17.93 -1.57
N ALA A 115 3.24 17.60 -0.30
CA ALA A 115 4.17 16.76 0.45
C ALA A 115 4.24 15.34 -0.13
N ALA A 116 3.11 14.73 -0.47
CA ALA A 116 3.06 13.42 -1.10
C ALA A 116 3.71 13.45 -2.50
N ALA A 117 3.40 14.46 -3.33
CA ALA A 117 3.97 14.64 -4.65
C ALA A 117 5.49 14.80 -4.59
N ARG A 118 6.00 15.61 -3.65
CA ARG A 118 7.44 15.80 -3.43
C ARG A 118 8.14 14.52 -3.04
N ARG A 119 7.59 13.78 -2.08
CA ARG A 119 8.16 12.48 -1.64
C ARG A 119 8.21 11.44 -2.75
N THR A 120 7.29 11.50 -3.71
CA THR A 120 7.18 10.53 -4.82
C THR A 120 7.75 11.04 -6.14
N GLY A 121 8.35 12.26 -6.18
CA GLY A 121 8.93 12.85 -7.37
C GLY A 121 7.90 13.17 -8.46
N LEU A 122 6.73 13.70 -8.07
CA LEU A 122 5.62 14.03 -8.97
C LEU A 122 5.41 15.53 -9.16
N GLU A 123 6.23 16.40 -8.55
CA GLU A 123 5.98 17.85 -8.53
C GLU A 123 5.82 18.43 -9.94
N GLU A 124 6.70 18.07 -10.88
CA GLU A 124 6.67 18.57 -12.25
C GLU A 124 5.51 18.03 -13.11
N VAL A 125 4.93 16.90 -12.69
CA VAL A 125 3.85 16.24 -13.44
C VAL A 125 2.46 16.45 -12.82
N LEU A 126 2.35 17.21 -11.74
CA LEU A 126 1.06 17.52 -11.09
C LEU A 126 -0.01 18.05 -12.07
N PRO A 127 0.30 18.93 -13.04
CA PRO A 127 -0.68 19.44 -13.99
C PRO A 127 -0.96 18.47 -15.17
N ARG A 128 -0.22 17.34 -15.26
CA ARG A 128 -0.39 16.41 -16.39
C ARG A 128 -1.53 15.44 -16.14
N VAL A 129 -2.25 15.10 -17.21
CA VAL A 129 -3.33 14.10 -17.19
C VAL A 129 -2.72 12.71 -17.00
N ILE A 130 -3.29 11.90 -16.10
CA ILE A 130 -2.76 10.60 -15.69
C ILE A 130 -2.59 9.63 -16.85
N ARG A 131 -3.52 9.62 -17.84
CA ARG A 131 -3.40 8.77 -19.03
C ARG A 131 -2.12 9.02 -19.85
N SER A 132 -1.58 10.22 -19.79
CA SER A 132 -0.36 10.59 -20.54
C SER A 132 0.94 10.19 -19.85
N LEU A 133 0.86 9.65 -18.64
CA LEU A 133 2.03 9.28 -17.83
C LEU A 133 2.55 7.88 -18.22
N SER A 134 3.88 7.68 -18.06
CA SER A 134 4.48 6.36 -18.12
C SER A 134 3.96 5.46 -17.00
N LYS A 135 4.18 4.14 -17.11
CA LYS A 135 3.81 3.19 -16.06
C LYS A 135 4.47 3.53 -14.72
N GLY A 136 5.76 3.89 -14.73
CA GLY A 136 6.49 4.29 -13.52
C GLY A 136 5.89 5.53 -12.84
N TYR A 137 5.53 6.54 -13.61
CA TYR A 137 4.84 7.71 -13.05
C TYR A 137 3.46 7.35 -12.49
N ARG A 138 2.66 6.52 -13.17
CA ARG A 138 1.39 6.04 -12.63
C ARG A 138 1.57 5.27 -11.33
N GLN A 139 2.61 4.45 -11.23
CA GLN A 139 2.95 3.74 -9.99
C GLN A 139 3.27 4.72 -8.84
N ARG A 140 4.06 5.77 -9.14
CA ARG A 140 4.36 6.84 -8.16
C ARG A 140 3.11 7.60 -7.72
N VAL A 141 2.16 7.86 -8.63
CA VAL A 141 0.84 8.44 -8.28
C VAL A 141 0.08 7.51 -7.34
N GLY A 142 0.09 6.20 -7.60
CA GLY A 142 -0.48 5.20 -6.71
C GLY A 142 0.18 5.15 -5.32
N ILE A 143 1.49 5.34 -5.23
CA ILE A 143 2.18 5.46 -3.94
C ILE A 143 1.81 6.78 -3.26
N ALA A 144 1.78 7.90 -4.01
CA ALA A 144 1.42 9.21 -3.46
C ALA A 144 0.03 9.20 -2.83
N GLN A 145 -0.97 8.59 -3.48
CA GLN A 145 -2.32 8.45 -2.92
C GLN A 145 -2.32 7.62 -1.63
N ALA A 146 -1.45 6.60 -1.52
CA ALA A 146 -1.33 5.83 -0.29
C ALA A 146 -0.82 6.67 0.89
N LEU A 147 0.03 7.69 0.64
CA LEU A 147 0.58 8.57 1.67
C LEU A 147 -0.40 9.61 2.22
N LEU A 148 -1.49 9.91 1.51
CA LEU A 148 -2.48 10.90 1.94
C LEU A 148 -3.21 10.44 3.20
N GLY A 149 -3.54 11.39 4.08
CA GLY A 149 -4.15 11.11 5.39
C GLY A 149 -3.13 10.72 6.47
N SER A 150 -1.81 10.77 6.17
CA SER A 150 -0.73 10.47 7.12
C SER A 150 -0.86 9.07 7.77
N PRO A 151 -0.91 7.99 6.97
CA PRO A 151 -1.11 6.64 7.48
C PRO A 151 0.08 6.19 8.34
N GLN A 152 -0.18 5.35 9.35
CA GLN A 152 0.87 4.70 10.14
C GLN A 152 1.46 3.50 9.41
N LEU A 153 0.63 2.80 8.63
CA LEU A 153 0.97 1.62 7.85
C LEU A 153 0.77 1.91 6.35
N ILE A 154 1.76 1.52 5.55
CA ILE A 154 1.69 1.54 4.09
C ILE A 154 1.75 0.11 3.59
N ILE A 155 0.77 -0.31 2.80
CA ILE A 155 0.70 -1.62 2.17
C ILE A 155 0.87 -1.44 0.65
N LEU A 156 1.85 -2.13 0.06
CA LEU A 156 2.19 -2.05 -1.36
C LEU A 156 2.13 -3.45 -1.98
N ASP A 157 1.16 -3.70 -2.85
CA ASP A 157 1.02 -4.99 -3.54
C ASP A 157 1.76 -4.94 -4.88
N GLU A 158 2.85 -5.74 -5.01
CA GLU A 158 3.72 -5.85 -6.19
C GLU A 158 4.16 -4.49 -6.76
N PRO A 159 4.76 -3.57 -5.95
CA PRO A 159 4.95 -2.17 -6.33
C PRO A 159 5.91 -1.95 -7.51
N THR A 160 6.67 -2.95 -7.90
CA THR A 160 7.70 -2.90 -8.97
C THR A 160 7.30 -3.66 -10.22
N VAL A 161 6.14 -4.32 -10.22
CA VAL A 161 5.74 -5.20 -11.32
C VAL A 161 5.62 -4.47 -12.66
N GLY A 162 6.34 -4.98 -13.68
CA GLY A 162 6.33 -4.47 -15.05
C GLY A 162 6.94 -3.07 -15.21
N LEU A 163 7.79 -2.64 -14.29
CA LEU A 163 8.66 -1.48 -14.43
C LEU A 163 10.00 -1.90 -15.07
N ASP A 164 10.65 -0.96 -15.72
CA ASP A 164 12.02 -1.17 -16.19
C ASP A 164 13.04 -1.16 -15.03
N PRO A 165 14.25 -1.70 -15.22
CA PRO A 165 15.25 -1.82 -14.14
C PRO A 165 15.59 -0.49 -13.45
N ALA A 166 15.62 0.63 -14.17
CA ALA A 166 15.93 1.94 -13.59
C ALA A 166 14.78 2.39 -12.66
N GLN A 167 13.54 2.26 -13.13
CA GLN A 167 12.35 2.57 -12.33
C GLN A 167 12.22 1.67 -11.09
N VAL A 168 12.58 0.38 -11.19
CA VAL A 168 12.63 -0.54 -10.03
C VAL A 168 13.56 0.00 -8.95
N ILE A 169 14.77 0.46 -9.33
CA ILE A 169 15.72 1.04 -8.37
C ILE A 169 15.13 2.28 -7.70
N GLU A 170 14.48 3.15 -8.47
CA GLU A 170 13.86 4.37 -7.95
C GLU A 170 12.73 4.08 -6.96
N ILE A 171 11.84 3.11 -7.28
CA ILE A 171 10.75 2.70 -6.38
C ILE A 171 11.30 2.04 -5.10
N ARG A 172 12.35 1.21 -5.20
CA ARG A 172 13.02 0.63 -4.01
C ARG A 172 13.60 1.70 -3.10
N ASN A 173 14.26 2.72 -3.66
CA ASN A 173 14.78 3.84 -2.87
C ASN A 173 13.65 4.61 -2.19
N LEU A 174 12.55 4.87 -2.92
CA LEU A 174 11.35 5.47 -2.34
C LEU A 174 10.79 4.66 -1.18
N ILE A 175 10.65 3.34 -1.32
CA ILE A 175 10.17 2.44 -0.25
C ILE A 175 11.06 2.52 0.98
N ARG A 176 12.40 2.51 0.82
CA ARG A 176 13.34 2.67 1.93
C ARG A 176 13.15 4.01 2.67
N GLU A 177 12.96 5.11 1.93
CA GLU A 177 12.69 6.42 2.53
C GLU A 177 11.34 6.44 3.26
N LEU A 178 10.32 5.79 2.73
CA LEU A 178 9.02 5.66 3.41
C LEU A 178 9.15 4.85 4.71
N GLY A 179 9.95 3.79 4.72
CA GLY A 179 10.20 2.96 5.90
C GLY A 179 10.85 3.68 7.09
N LYS A 180 11.48 4.85 6.86
CA LYS A 180 12.02 5.68 7.96
C LYS A 180 10.94 6.35 8.82
N ALA A 181 9.73 6.52 8.29
CA ALA A 181 8.64 7.24 8.97
C ALA A 181 7.36 6.41 9.11
N HIS A 182 7.27 5.30 8.42
CA HIS A 182 6.08 4.45 8.39
C HIS A 182 6.46 2.98 8.56
N THR A 183 5.54 2.18 9.06
CA THR A 183 5.61 0.73 8.87
C THR A 183 5.21 0.43 7.43
N VAL A 184 5.97 -0.40 6.72
CA VAL A 184 5.68 -0.74 5.32
C VAL A 184 5.56 -2.25 5.18
N ILE A 185 4.49 -2.71 4.55
CA ILE A 185 4.38 -4.09 4.05
C ILE A 185 4.38 -4.04 2.53
N LEU A 186 5.20 -4.87 1.90
CA LEU A 186 5.17 -5.03 0.46
C LEU A 186 5.16 -6.50 0.06
N SER A 187 4.50 -6.80 -1.05
CA SER A 187 4.56 -8.12 -1.68
C SER A 187 5.52 -8.11 -2.85
N SER A 188 6.14 -9.24 -3.11
CA SER A 188 6.82 -9.53 -4.37
C SER A 188 6.90 -11.04 -4.59
N HIS A 189 7.01 -11.45 -5.85
CA HIS A 189 7.34 -12.82 -6.23
C HIS A 189 8.86 -12.98 -6.49
N ILE A 190 9.66 -11.92 -6.33
CA ILE A 190 11.10 -11.88 -6.58
C ILE A 190 11.84 -11.65 -5.26
N LEU A 191 12.56 -12.66 -4.78
CA LEU A 191 13.30 -12.60 -3.52
C LEU A 191 14.30 -11.44 -3.45
N SER A 192 15.07 -11.21 -4.51
CA SER A 192 16.09 -10.15 -4.56
C SER A 192 15.48 -8.73 -4.44
N GLU A 193 14.21 -8.55 -4.78
CA GLU A 193 13.52 -7.28 -4.58
C GLU A 193 13.25 -7.01 -3.11
N LEU A 194 12.78 -8.03 -2.38
CA LEU A 194 12.52 -7.90 -0.95
C LEU A 194 13.83 -7.76 -0.18
N GLN A 195 14.84 -8.58 -0.46
CA GLN A 195 16.17 -8.47 0.16
C GLN A 195 16.79 -7.08 0.02
N ALA A 196 16.48 -6.39 -1.08
CA ALA A 196 16.99 -5.04 -1.32
C ALA A 196 16.37 -3.97 -0.43
N VAL A 197 15.18 -4.17 0.15
CA VAL A 197 14.42 -3.14 0.88
C VAL A 197 13.98 -3.56 2.28
N CYS A 198 13.76 -4.84 2.53
CA CYS A 198 13.25 -5.35 3.80
C CYS A 198 14.37 -5.55 4.82
N GLN A 199 13.98 -5.41 6.10
CA GLN A 199 14.80 -5.77 7.25
C GLN A 199 14.49 -7.21 7.70
N GLN A 200 13.31 -7.70 7.35
CA GLN A 200 12.80 -9.07 7.53
C GLN A 200 11.86 -9.43 6.39
#